data_ebd155e30d91eb23f962efd16b82c0d1
#
_entry.id   ebd155e30d91eb23f962efd16b82c0d1
#
_cell.length_a   1.000
_cell.length_b   1.000
_cell.length_c   1.000
_cell.angle_alpha   90.00
_cell.angle_beta   90.00
_cell.angle_gamma   90.00
#
_symmetry.space_group_name_H-M   'P 1'
#
loop_
_entity.id
_entity.type
_entity.pdbx_description
1 polymer ?
#
loop_
_entity_poly.entity_id
_entity_poly.type
_entity_poly.pdbx_seq_one_letter_code
_entity_poly.pdbx_strand_id
1 'polypeptide(L)'
;IPTRGFLGYRGEFIIDTRGEGIIYSQVIGFRPYIGEIEHRVVGSMVSMATGKALGYSLWNLQERGVLYIGAGKEVYEGMVIGNVSKGYDISVNPTKGKQLTNMRSKSSDEAITLIPPVELTLEMGLEIMNEDEYLEVAPKSVRLRKKFLTETDRARFKRQK
;
A
#
# COMPACT_ATOMS: atom_id res chain seq x y z
N ILE A 1 12.87 7.38 23.35
CA ILE A 1 11.58 6.94 22.78
C ILE A 1 11.50 5.41 22.87
N PRO A 2 10.30 4.81 22.92
CA PRO A 2 10.13 3.38 22.82
C PRO A 2 10.60 2.85 21.47
N THR A 3 11.27 1.69 21.46
CA THR A 3 11.80 1.08 20.24
C THR A 3 10.73 0.88 19.17
N ARG A 4 9.52 0.49 19.56
CA ARG A 4 8.39 0.31 18.62
C ARG A 4 7.93 1.59 17.94
N GLY A 5 8.07 2.78 18.57
CA GLY A 5 7.80 4.07 17.95
C GLY A 5 8.93 4.59 17.07
N PHE A 6 10.06 3.88 17.07
CA PHE A 6 11.20 4.16 16.21
C PHE A 6 11.22 3.28 14.95
N LEU A 7 10.47 2.17 14.99
CA LEU A 7 10.32 1.31 13.82
C LEU A 7 9.65 2.12 12.70
N GLY A 8 10.29 2.14 11.54
CA GLY A 8 9.79 2.84 10.36
C GLY A 8 10.24 4.30 10.21
N TYR A 9 10.53 4.99 11.28
CA TYR A 9 10.95 6.40 11.25
C TYR A 9 12.20 6.65 10.39
N ARG A 10 13.03 5.63 10.17
CA ARG A 10 14.25 5.77 9.35
C ARG A 10 13.97 6.20 7.92
N GLY A 11 12.89 5.71 7.32
CA GLY A 11 12.50 6.11 5.97
C GLY A 11 12.09 7.57 5.90
N GLU A 12 11.24 8.03 6.81
CA GLU A 12 10.85 9.43 6.91
C GLU A 12 12.05 10.32 7.22
N PHE A 13 12.93 9.92 8.13
CA PHE A 13 14.12 10.67 8.49
C PHE A 13 15.05 10.92 7.28
N ILE A 14 15.26 9.92 6.43
CA ILE A 14 16.07 10.06 5.21
C ILE A 14 15.44 11.08 4.25
N ILE A 15 14.11 11.05 4.10
CA ILE A 15 13.38 12.00 3.26
C ILE A 15 13.46 13.40 3.85
N ASP A 16 13.18 13.57 5.12
CA ASP A 16 13.16 14.85 5.83
C ASP A 16 14.53 15.53 5.83
N THR A 17 15.59 14.74 5.95
CA THR A 17 16.99 15.22 5.93
C THR A 17 17.59 15.26 4.53
N ARG A 18 16.82 14.96 3.49
CA ARG A 18 17.29 14.85 2.08
C ARG A 18 18.50 13.92 1.90
N GLY A 19 18.58 12.89 2.74
CA GLY A 19 19.68 11.92 2.74
C GLY A 19 20.94 12.36 3.49
N GLU A 20 20.99 13.59 4.03
CA GLU A 20 22.16 14.11 4.75
C GLU A 20 22.21 13.72 6.23
N GLY A 21 21.07 13.28 6.79
CA GLY A 21 20.97 12.93 8.20
C GLY A 21 21.59 11.59 8.54
N ILE A 22 22.24 11.53 9.69
CA ILE A 22 22.73 10.28 10.29
C ILE A 22 21.84 9.95 11.50
N ILE A 23 21.25 8.76 11.53
CA ILE A 23 20.43 8.29 12.63
C ILE A 23 21.13 7.14 13.35
N TYR A 24 21.28 7.27 14.65
CA TYR A 24 21.86 6.26 15.52
C TYR A 24 20.90 5.95 16.67
N SER A 25 20.75 4.68 17.01
CA SER A 25 19.92 4.27 18.13
C SER A 25 20.62 3.22 18.98
N GLN A 26 20.43 3.30 20.29
CA GLN A 26 20.94 2.34 21.26
C GLN A 26 19.85 2.05 22.28
N VAL A 27 19.67 0.77 22.57
CA VAL A 27 18.77 0.33 23.66
C VAL A 27 19.45 0.60 25.01
N ILE A 28 18.82 1.43 25.83
CA ILE A 28 19.31 1.84 27.15
C ILE A 28 18.67 1.05 28.31
N GLY A 29 17.70 0.21 28.03
CA GLY A 29 17.02 -0.64 29.02
C GLY A 29 15.53 -0.79 28.76
N PHE A 30 14.87 -1.52 29.64
CA PHE A 30 13.44 -1.74 29.62
C PHE A 30 12.73 -0.75 30.55
N ARG A 31 11.56 -0.27 30.11
CA ARG A 31 10.71 0.65 30.88
C ARG A 31 9.26 0.18 30.88
N PRO A 32 8.43 0.62 31.82
CA PRO A 32 7.00 0.31 31.80
C PRO A 32 6.34 0.65 30.47
N TYR A 33 5.34 -0.14 30.09
CA TYR A 33 4.57 0.08 28.88
C TYR A 33 3.81 1.41 28.95
N ILE A 34 4.04 2.29 27.98
CA ILE A 34 3.48 3.66 27.95
C ILE A 34 2.17 3.78 27.15
N GLY A 35 1.54 2.67 26.82
CA GLY A 35 0.32 2.68 26.02
C GLY A 35 0.58 2.49 24.52
N GLU A 36 -0.45 2.60 23.73
CA GLU A 36 -0.39 2.53 22.26
C GLU A 36 0.31 3.77 21.70
N ILE A 37 1.05 3.57 20.61
CA ILE A 37 1.68 4.67 19.88
C ILE A 37 0.84 4.88 18.63
N GLU A 38 0.24 6.04 18.52
CA GLU A 38 -0.51 6.41 17.32
C GLU A 38 0.43 6.53 16.13
N HIS A 39 0.16 5.75 15.10
CA HIS A 39 0.77 5.88 13.79
C HIS A 39 -0.18 6.65 12.86
N ARG A 40 0.41 7.36 11.89
CA ARG A 40 -0.40 8.02 10.87
C ARG A 40 -1.15 6.96 10.07
N VAL A 41 -2.46 6.92 10.20
CA VAL A 41 -3.31 5.99 9.45
C VAL A 41 -3.40 6.47 8.01
N VAL A 42 -2.78 5.77 7.10
CA VAL A 42 -3.01 5.89 5.66
C VAL A 42 -4.01 4.83 5.22
N GLY A 43 -4.90 5.16 4.31
CA GLY A 43 -5.84 4.19 3.76
C GLY A 43 -5.14 3.27 2.75
N SER A 44 -5.69 2.08 2.54
CA SER A 44 -5.17 1.08 1.61
C SER A 44 -5.97 1.04 0.31
N MET A 45 -5.28 0.91 -0.83
CA MET A 45 -5.90 0.51 -2.09
C MET A 45 -6.03 -1.02 -2.12
N VAL A 46 -7.25 -1.51 -1.98
CA VAL A 46 -7.54 -2.95 -1.89
C VAL A 46 -8.09 -3.45 -3.21
N SER A 47 -7.44 -4.46 -3.78
CA SER A 47 -7.94 -5.09 -5.02
C SER A 47 -9.27 -5.79 -4.77
N MET A 48 -10.24 -5.55 -5.64
CA MET A 48 -11.54 -6.24 -5.67
C MET A 48 -11.60 -7.34 -6.74
N ALA A 49 -10.48 -7.58 -7.43
CA ALA A 49 -10.42 -8.54 -8.53
C ALA A 49 -9.15 -9.38 -8.46
N THR A 50 -9.25 -10.62 -8.98
CA THR A 50 -8.12 -11.53 -9.16
C THR A 50 -7.74 -11.55 -10.63
N GLY A 51 -6.43 -11.44 -10.93
CA GLY A 51 -5.90 -11.45 -12.29
C GLY A 51 -4.59 -10.69 -12.42
N LYS A 52 -4.25 -10.28 -13.63
CA LYS A 52 -3.04 -9.48 -13.89
C LYS A 52 -3.36 -8.00 -13.89
N ALA A 53 -2.55 -7.22 -13.17
CA ALA A 53 -2.66 -5.77 -13.16
C ALA A 53 -2.32 -5.19 -14.54
N LEU A 54 -3.18 -4.32 -15.06
CA LEU A 54 -3.03 -3.69 -16.37
C LEU A 54 -2.53 -2.26 -16.25
N GLY A 55 -1.62 -1.86 -17.13
CA GLY A 55 -1.02 -0.53 -17.12
C GLY A 55 -2.04 0.60 -17.15
N TYR A 56 -3.11 0.48 -17.94
CA TYR A 56 -4.19 1.46 -18.01
C TYR A 56 -4.88 1.67 -16.65
N SER A 57 -5.16 0.58 -15.95
CA SER A 57 -5.79 0.66 -14.63
C SER A 57 -4.86 1.31 -13.61
N LEU A 58 -3.59 0.89 -13.57
CA LEU A 58 -2.59 1.44 -12.67
C LEU A 58 -2.32 2.92 -12.93
N TRP A 59 -2.35 3.36 -14.18
CA TRP A 59 -2.21 4.76 -14.56
C TRP A 59 -3.29 5.63 -13.91
N ASN A 60 -4.55 5.19 -13.93
CA ASN A 60 -5.63 5.88 -13.24
C ASN A 60 -5.53 5.81 -11.70
N LEU A 61 -4.93 4.75 -11.17
CA LEU A 61 -4.81 4.56 -9.72
C LEU A 61 -3.65 5.34 -9.10
N GLN A 62 -2.57 5.58 -9.85
CA GLN A 62 -1.41 6.34 -9.35
C GLN A 62 -1.75 7.79 -8.98
N GLU A 63 -2.82 8.36 -9.55
CA GLU A 63 -3.32 9.69 -9.17
C GLU A 63 -3.93 9.73 -7.77
N ARG A 64 -4.29 8.57 -7.22
CA ARG A 64 -4.95 8.46 -5.91
C ARG A 64 -3.99 8.19 -4.76
N GLY A 65 -2.76 7.78 -5.06
CA GLY A 65 -1.74 7.47 -4.08
C GLY A 65 -0.59 6.66 -4.65
N VAL A 66 0.20 6.07 -3.78
CA VAL A 66 1.41 5.33 -4.13
C VAL A 66 1.08 3.86 -4.39
N LEU A 67 1.59 3.32 -5.49
CA LEU A 67 1.40 1.92 -5.87
C LEU A 67 2.57 1.06 -5.40
N TYR A 68 2.28 -0.17 -4.96
CA TYR A 68 3.25 -1.20 -4.56
C TYR A 68 3.47 -2.26 -5.64
N ILE A 69 2.71 -2.20 -6.72
CA ILE A 69 2.76 -3.15 -7.82
C ILE A 69 2.90 -2.46 -9.17
N GLY A 70 3.62 -3.10 -10.09
CA GLY A 70 3.71 -2.70 -11.49
C GLY A 70 2.74 -3.47 -12.40
N ALA A 71 2.68 -3.03 -13.67
CA ALA A 71 1.91 -3.72 -14.68
C ALA A 71 2.38 -5.17 -14.90
N GLY A 72 1.43 -6.06 -15.19
CA GLY A 72 1.69 -7.49 -15.40
C GLY A 72 1.83 -8.33 -14.13
N LYS A 73 1.85 -7.72 -12.93
CA LYS A 73 1.87 -8.45 -11.65
C LYS A 73 0.51 -9.11 -11.40
N GLU A 74 0.55 -10.30 -10.85
CA GLU A 74 -0.65 -11.01 -10.41
C GLU A 74 -1.17 -10.43 -9.11
N VAL A 75 -2.45 -10.18 -9.05
CA VAL A 75 -3.18 -9.67 -7.91
C VAL A 75 -4.35 -10.58 -7.59
N TYR A 76 -4.83 -10.53 -6.36
CA TYR A 76 -6.01 -11.26 -5.92
C TYR A 76 -6.92 -10.34 -5.08
N GLU A 77 -8.17 -10.74 -4.95
CA GLU A 77 -9.15 -10.00 -4.14
C GLU A 77 -8.68 -9.90 -2.68
N GLY A 78 -8.71 -8.68 -2.13
CA GLY A 78 -8.22 -8.40 -0.77
C GLY A 78 -6.73 -8.09 -0.67
N MET A 79 -5.96 -8.20 -1.75
CA MET A 79 -4.56 -7.76 -1.79
C MET A 79 -4.48 -6.24 -1.73
N VAL A 80 -3.59 -5.71 -0.90
CA VAL A 80 -3.27 -4.27 -0.87
C VAL A 80 -2.24 -3.97 -1.95
N ILE A 81 -2.60 -3.12 -2.88
CA ILE A 81 -1.78 -2.79 -4.06
C ILE A 81 -1.18 -1.39 -4.01
N GLY A 82 -1.47 -0.64 -2.97
CA GLY A 82 -0.98 0.72 -2.76
C GLY A 82 -1.59 1.36 -1.53
N ASN A 83 -1.20 2.59 -1.24
CA ASN A 83 -1.81 3.41 -0.21
C ASN A 83 -2.45 4.67 -0.79
N VAL A 84 -3.36 5.27 -0.02
CA VAL A 84 -3.98 6.55 -0.31
C VAL A 84 -3.73 7.52 0.83
N SER A 85 -3.58 8.81 0.52
CA SER A 85 -3.39 9.86 1.52
C SER A 85 -4.61 10.07 2.42
N LYS A 86 -5.78 9.56 2.01
CA LYS A 86 -7.01 9.60 2.80
C LYS A 86 -6.99 8.48 3.82
N GLY A 87 -7.35 8.74 5.07
CA GLY A 87 -7.33 7.78 6.17
C GLY A 87 -8.35 6.63 6.07
N TYR A 88 -8.87 6.31 4.89
CA TYR A 88 -9.81 5.22 4.66
C TYR A 88 -9.44 4.41 3.41
N ASP A 89 -9.74 3.10 3.47
CA ASP A 89 -9.48 2.18 2.37
C ASP A 89 -10.39 2.44 1.18
N ILE A 90 -9.86 2.21 0.00
CA ILE A 90 -10.62 2.22 -1.25
C ILE A 90 -10.52 0.87 -1.95
N SER A 91 -11.67 0.32 -2.38
CA SER A 91 -11.71 -0.86 -3.25
C SER A 91 -11.47 -0.44 -4.69
N VAL A 92 -10.52 -1.10 -5.35
CA VAL A 92 -10.09 -0.75 -6.71
C VAL A 92 -9.97 -2.00 -7.59
N ASN A 93 -10.12 -1.82 -8.89
CA ASN A 93 -9.93 -2.91 -9.85
C ASN A 93 -8.68 -2.67 -10.71
N PRO A 94 -7.54 -3.29 -10.38
CA PRO A 94 -6.30 -3.13 -11.14
C PRO A 94 -6.28 -3.94 -12.46
N THR A 95 -7.26 -4.82 -12.69
CA THR A 95 -7.30 -5.70 -13.86
C THR A 95 -8.16 -5.15 -15.01
N LYS A 96 -8.76 -3.96 -14.83
CA LYS A 96 -9.65 -3.37 -15.82
C LYS A 96 -8.86 -2.76 -17.00
N GLY A 97 -9.08 -3.27 -18.20
CA GLY A 97 -8.52 -2.70 -19.44
C GLY A 97 -9.23 -1.43 -19.89
N LYS A 98 -8.63 -0.73 -20.86
CA LYS A 98 -9.27 0.35 -21.58
C LYS A 98 -10.47 -0.23 -22.38
N GLN A 99 -11.67 0.28 -22.16
CA GLN A 99 -12.78 -0.07 -23.02
C GLN A 99 -12.58 0.61 -24.37
N LEU A 100 -12.56 -0.19 -25.42
CA LEU A 100 -12.53 0.32 -26.79
C LEU A 100 -13.89 0.98 -27.09
N THR A 101 -13.91 2.29 -27.20
CA THR A 101 -15.07 3.02 -27.72
C THR A 101 -14.89 3.18 -29.22
N ASN A 102 -15.97 3.00 -30.00
CA ASN A 102 -15.96 3.15 -31.47
C ASN A 102 -15.71 4.59 -31.96
N MET A 103 -15.55 5.55 -31.05
CA MET A 103 -15.17 6.92 -31.40
C MET A 103 -13.65 7.00 -31.60
N ARG A 104 -13.25 7.13 -32.84
CA ARG A 104 -11.89 7.51 -33.25
C ARG A 104 -11.63 8.98 -32.88
N SER A 105 -11.32 9.29 -31.64
CA SER A 105 -10.70 10.58 -31.31
C SER A 105 -9.20 10.45 -31.59
N LYS A 106 -8.71 11.23 -32.53
CA LYS A 106 -7.28 11.30 -32.93
C LYS A 106 -6.33 11.75 -31.83
N SER A 107 -6.82 12.05 -30.63
CA SER A 107 -6.03 12.65 -29.54
C SER A 107 -5.72 11.70 -28.38
N SER A 108 -5.98 10.40 -28.46
CA SER A 108 -5.91 9.52 -27.29
C SER A 108 -4.84 8.43 -27.29
N ASP A 109 -3.85 8.55 -28.14
CA ASP A 109 -2.65 7.67 -28.11
C ASP A 109 -1.50 8.30 -27.31
N GLU A 110 -1.82 9.02 -26.23
CA GLU A 110 -0.82 9.41 -25.26
C GLU A 110 -0.21 8.15 -24.62
N ALA A 111 1.11 8.07 -24.67
CA ALA A 111 1.84 6.98 -24.03
C ALA A 111 1.54 6.97 -22.53
N ILE A 112 1.05 5.84 -22.02
CA ILE A 112 0.80 5.67 -20.59
C ILE A 112 2.15 5.67 -19.86
N THR A 113 2.38 6.70 -19.06
CA THR A 113 3.56 6.79 -18.19
C THR A 113 3.17 6.34 -16.79
N LEU A 114 3.78 5.27 -16.32
CA LEU A 114 3.61 4.77 -14.96
C LEU A 114 4.78 5.25 -14.09
N ILE A 115 4.45 5.77 -12.93
CA ILE A 115 5.44 6.01 -11.87
C ILE A 115 5.92 4.64 -11.39
N PRO A 116 7.24 4.42 -11.22
CA PRO A 116 7.75 3.17 -10.69
C PRO A 116 7.08 2.84 -9.34
N PRO A 117 6.61 1.61 -9.15
CA PRO A 117 5.98 1.22 -7.90
C PRO A 117 7.02 1.17 -6.79
N VAL A 118 6.58 1.43 -5.56
CA VAL A 118 7.40 1.24 -4.36
C VAL A 118 7.41 -0.25 -4.02
N GLU A 119 8.58 -0.87 -4.07
CA GLU A 119 8.73 -2.27 -3.68
C GLU A 119 8.67 -2.39 -2.16
N LEU A 120 7.73 -3.20 -1.66
CA LEU A 120 7.60 -3.46 -0.24
C LEU A 120 8.75 -4.33 0.25
N THR A 121 9.54 -3.80 1.18
CA THR A 121 10.43 -4.60 2.01
C THR A 121 9.71 -5.11 3.26
N LEU A 122 10.33 -6.04 3.98
CA LEU A 122 9.76 -6.55 5.24
C LEU A 122 9.56 -5.42 6.26
N GLU A 123 10.58 -4.57 6.40
CA GLU A 123 10.57 -3.45 7.34
C GLU A 123 9.48 -2.45 7.00
N MET A 124 9.42 -2.04 5.73
CA MET A 124 8.39 -1.11 5.25
C MET A 124 6.98 -1.71 5.41
N GLY A 125 6.82 -3.00 5.09
CA GLY A 125 5.54 -3.69 5.26
C GLY A 125 5.06 -3.71 6.71
N LEU A 126 5.96 -3.96 7.66
CA LEU A 126 5.65 -3.92 9.09
C LEU A 126 5.31 -2.51 9.59
N GLU A 127 5.92 -1.49 8.99
CA GLU A 127 5.68 -0.08 9.32
C GLU A 127 4.29 0.40 8.91
N ILE A 128 3.91 0.11 7.66
CA ILE A 128 2.69 0.65 7.05
C ILE A 128 1.45 -0.24 7.25
N MET A 129 1.64 -1.46 7.75
CA MET A 129 0.57 -2.44 7.95
C MET A 129 -0.46 -1.93 8.95
N ASN A 130 -1.74 -1.92 8.55
CA ASN A 130 -2.85 -1.60 9.43
C ASN A 130 -3.28 -2.82 10.27
N GLU A 131 -4.01 -2.59 11.36
CA GLU A 131 -4.49 -3.66 12.27
C GLU A 131 -5.35 -4.72 11.57
N ASP A 132 -6.05 -4.36 10.51
CA ASP A 132 -6.91 -5.24 9.73
C ASP A 132 -6.19 -5.89 8.54
N GLU A 133 -4.86 -5.84 8.53
CA GLU A 133 -4.01 -6.37 7.47
C GLU A 133 -3.08 -7.48 7.96
N TYR A 134 -2.55 -8.24 7.02
CA TYR A 134 -1.48 -9.20 7.20
C TYR A 134 -0.36 -8.92 6.20
N LEU A 135 0.87 -9.10 6.64
CA LEU A 135 2.05 -9.10 5.80
C LEU A 135 2.35 -10.52 5.36
N GLU A 136 2.24 -10.79 4.06
CA GLU A 136 2.61 -12.05 3.44
C GLU A 136 4.07 -12.00 3.01
N VAL A 137 4.88 -12.85 3.63
CA VAL A 137 6.29 -12.99 3.31
C VAL A 137 6.51 -14.28 2.54
N ALA A 138 6.83 -14.15 1.27
CA ALA A 138 7.16 -15.27 0.40
C ALA A 138 8.62 -15.15 -0.10
N PRO A 139 9.28 -16.24 -0.53
CA PRO A 139 10.69 -16.20 -0.94
C PRO A 139 11.03 -15.17 -2.03
N LYS A 140 10.05 -14.80 -2.84
CA LYS A 140 10.23 -13.88 -3.98
C LYS A 140 9.48 -12.56 -3.85
N SER A 141 8.69 -12.37 -2.81
CA SER A 141 7.86 -11.16 -2.69
C SER A 141 7.32 -10.96 -1.29
N VAL A 142 7.24 -9.69 -0.89
CA VAL A 142 6.51 -9.23 0.29
C VAL A 142 5.25 -8.55 -0.19
N ARG A 143 4.10 -8.84 0.42
CA ARG A 143 2.80 -8.29 0.04
C ARG A 143 1.97 -7.98 1.28
N LEU A 144 1.12 -6.98 1.18
CA LEU A 144 0.10 -6.71 2.18
C LEU A 144 -1.26 -7.23 1.69
N ARG A 145 -2.06 -7.76 2.58
CA ARG A 145 -3.45 -8.13 2.30
C ARG A 145 -4.37 -7.85 3.48
N LYS A 146 -5.64 -7.69 3.22
CA LYS A 146 -6.65 -7.61 4.28
C LYS A 146 -6.85 -8.97 4.96
N LYS A 147 -7.21 -8.95 6.25
CA LYS A 147 -7.59 -10.14 7.01
C LYS A 147 -8.76 -10.86 6.36
N PHE A 148 -9.78 -10.11 5.95
CA PHE A 148 -10.92 -10.58 5.18
C PHE A 148 -10.74 -10.17 3.71
N LEU A 149 -10.62 -11.15 2.84
CA LEU A 149 -10.28 -10.92 1.44
C LEU A 149 -11.46 -10.30 0.68
N THR A 150 -12.68 -10.81 0.90
CA THR A 150 -13.86 -10.29 0.18
C THR A 150 -14.38 -8.99 0.78
N GLU A 151 -14.91 -8.12 -0.06
CA GLU A 151 -15.51 -6.86 0.39
C GLU A 151 -16.71 -7.09 1.30
N THR A 152 -17.48 -8.15 1.02
CA THR A 152 -18.65 -8.55 1.81
C THR A 152 -18.26 -8.92 3.25
N ASP A 153 -17.18 -9.69 3.42
CA ASP A 153 -16.72 -10.10 4.75
C ASP A 153 -16.15 -8.92 5.53
N ARG A 154 -15.42 -8.01 4.85
CA ARG A 154 -14.96 -6.76 5.47
C ARG A 154 -16.12 -5.90 5.96
N ALA A 155 -17.18 -5.77 5.13
CA ALA A 155 -18.37 -5.01 5.51
C ALA A 155 -19.13 -5.66 6.69
N ARG A 156 -19.23 -7.00 6.73
CA ARG A 156 -19.83 -7.72 7.86
C ARG A 156 -19.07 -7.49 9.16
N PHE A 157 -17.75 -7.61 9.11
CA PHE A 157 -16.91 -7.39 10.29
C PHE A 157 -17.02 -5.97 10.85
N LYS A 158 -17.06 -4.95 9.97
CA LYS A 158 -17.24 -3.56 10.38
C LYS A 158 -18.59 -3.29 11.08
N ARG A 159 -19.63 -4.07 10.78
CA ARG A 159 -20.96 -3.94 11.43
C ARG A 159 -21.04 -4.62 12.78
N GLN A 160 -20.09 -5.51 13.09
CA GLN A 160 -20.05 -6.27 14.36
C GLN A 160 -19.16 -5.59 15.43
N LYS A 161 -18.41 -4.55 15.05
CA LYS A 161 -17.69 -3.65 15.95
C LYS A 161 -18.56 -2.46 16.34
#